data_bcbc0359d24a2e2ca6b37fd15b869ed4
#
_entry.id   bcbc0359d24a2e2ca6b37fd15b869ed4
#
_cell.length_a   1.000
_cell.length_b   1.000
_cell.length_c   1.000
_cell.angle_alpha   90.00
_cell.angle_beta   90.00
_cell.angle_gamma   90.00
#
_symmetry.space_group_name_H-M   'P 1'
#
loop_
_entity.id
_entity.type
_entity.pdbx_description
1 polymer ?
#
loop_
_entity_poly.entity_id
_entity_poly.type
_entity_poly.pdbx_seq_one_letter_code
_entity_poly.pdbx_strand_id
1 'polypeptide(L)'
;MTALTSSRATNALTFQELLLRLQSFWAERGCVLAQPYDVEVGAGTMSPDTFLRVLGPEPVSIAYTQPSRRPADGRYGENPNRLYKHTQLQVILKPPPEDIQQVYLESLEAIGIRLREHDIKFEEDNWEWPVGGAWGVGWQVMLDGLEITQFTYFQQCGGMDLDPISGEITYGLERIAAFLQDVDSLYDVVWARDPKTGKAVTYGDIRLQDELQLSVYNFEAADVPKLWEHLRLYEAECQALLDAFHANFKMEKNQERHEKSHDRVLHDGTTPRSEDRQAALKRFPVLGAYELCLKCSHLFNLLDARGAISVTERVAVMARIRNMVVGVARAYAAQKLGTDSKPAGAA
;
A
#
# COMPACT_ATOMS: atom_id res chain seq x y z
N MET A 1 -14.66 -12.72 40.12
CA MET A 1 -13.87 -12.67 38.87
C MET A 1 -13.69 -11.24 38.32
N THR A 2 -14.06 -10.18 39.01
CA THR A 2 -14.16 -8.80 38.50
C THR A 2 -12.97 -7.87 38.89
N ALA A 3 -11.96 -8.35 39.61
CA ALA A 3 -10.88 -7.51 40.10
C ALA A 3 -9.53 -7.66 39.34
N LEU A 4 -9.41 -8.65 38.48
CA LEU A 4 -8.18 -8.89 37.68
C LEU A 4 -8.20 -8.16 36.31
N THR A 5 -9.36 -7.83 35.78
CA THR A 5 -9.53 -7.12 34.51
C THR A 5 -9.18 -5.61 34.62
N SER A 6 -9.42 -5.00 35.77
CA SER A 6 -9.16 -3.56 35.99
C SER A 6 -7.67 -3.18 36.04
N SER A 7 -6.76 -4.10 36.39
CA SER A 7 -5.33 -3.78 36.51
C SER A 7 -4.55 -3.92 35.17
N ARG A 8 -5.05 -4.72 34.23
CA ARG A 8 -4.43 -4.83 32.88
C ARG A 8 -4.60 -3.57 32.06
N ALA A 9 -5.80 -2.98 32.09
CA ALA A 9 -6.14 -1.78 31.29
C ALA A 9 -5.33 -0.52 31.66
N THR A 10 -4.86 -0.40 32.90
CA THR A 10 -4.12 0.78 33.37
C THR A 10 -2.65 0.83 32.95
N ASN A 11 -2.05 -0.31 32.60
CA ASN A 11 -0.63 -0.44 32.20
C ASN A 11 -0.43 -0.77 30.72
N ALA A 12 -1.50 -0.93 29.95
CA ALA A 12 -1.41 -1.22 28.51
C ALA A 12 -0.86 0.00 27.76
N LEU A 13 -0.11 -0.27 26.70
CA LEU A 13 0.38 0.77 25.79
C LEU A 13 -0.78 1.58 25.21
N THR A 14 -0.63 2.88 25.19
CA THR A 14 -1.50 3.75 24.38
C THR A 14 -1.24 3.53 22.89
N PHE A 15 -2.16 3.97 22.04
CA PHE A 15 -2.01 3.83 20.59
C PHE A 15 -0.71 4.47 20.07
N GLN A 16 -0.37 5.67 20.57
CA GLN A 16 0.88 6.31 20.17
C GLN A 16 2.13 5.62 20.69
N GLU A 17 2.10 5.06 21.92
CA GLU A 17 3.23 4.29 22.46
C GLU A 17 3.44 2.97 21.70
N LEU A 18 2.35 2.29 21.33
CA LEU A 18 2.36 1.12 20.46
C LEU A 18 3.09 1.44 19.14
N LEU A 19 2.65 2.51 18.48
CA LEU A 19 3.24 2.94 17.21
C LEU A 19 4.73 3.26 17.35
N LEU A 20 5.09 4.09 18.32
CA LEU A 20 6.49 4.47 18.56
C LEU A 20 7.38 3.25 18.87
N ARG A 21 6.86 2.27 19.60
CA ARG A 21 7.60 1.05 19.92
C ARG A 21 7.85 0.18 18.70
N LEU A 22 6.84 -0.03 17.86
CA LEU A 22 7.02 -0.78 16.63
C LEU A 22 7.96 -0.07 15.66
N GLN A 23 7.86 1.25 15.53
CA GLN A 23 8.78 2.03 14.72
C GLN A 23 10.23 1.92 15.23
N SER A 24 10.45 2.05 16.54
CA SER A 24 11.80 1.87 17.14
C SER A 24 12.32 0.46 16.90
N PHE A 25 11.48 -0.57 17.10
CA PHE A 25 11.84 -1.97 16.88
C PHE A 25 12.38 -2.21 15.47
N TRP A 26 11.68 -1.69 14.43
CA TRP A 26 12.08 -1.86 13.05
C TRP A 26 13.26 -0.97 12.66
N ALA A 27 13.36 0.23 13.21
CA ALA A 27 14.52 1.10 13.02
C ALA A 27 15.81 0.47 13.56
N GLU A 28 15.78 -0.14 14.75
CA GLU A 28 16.90 -0.85 15.36
C GLU A 28 17.34 -2.07 14.53
N ARG A 29 16.47 -2.61 13.70
CA ARG A 29 16.75 -3.71 12.75
C ARG A 29 17.10 -3.22 11.34
N GLY A 30 17.40 -1.94 11.18
CA GLY A 30 17.91 -1.34 9.96
C GLY A 30 16.84 -0.90 8.95
N CYS A 31 15.57 -0.88 9.33
CA CYS A 31 14.54 -0.29 8.47
C CYS A 31 14.67 1.24 8.46
N VAL A 32 14.63 1.81 7.27
CA VAL A 32 14.41 3.25 7.11
C VAL A 32 12.98 3.57 7.52
N LEU A 33 12.79 4.52 8.43
CA LEU A 33 11.46 5.01 8.79
C LEU A 33 11.02 6.08 7.80
N ALA A 34 10.10 5.73 6.92
CA ALA A 34 9.49 6.70 6.01
C ALA A 34 8.24 7.35 6.64
N GLN A 35 7.87 8.51 6.09
CA GLN A 35 6.64 9.19 6.47
C GLN A 35 5.46 8.63 5.68
N PRO A 36 4.22 8.79 6.17
CA PRO A 36 3.02 8.41 5.44
C PRO A 36 2.99 9.09 4.06
N TYR A 37 2.57 8.33 3.04
CA TYR A 37 2.35 8.93 1.73
C TYR A 37 1.09 9.80 1.73
N ASP A 38 1.14 10.94 1.08
CA ASP A 38 0.14 12.01 1.19
C ASP A 38 -0.99 11.95 0.13
N VAL A 39 -1.03 10.88 -0.66
CA VAL A 39 -2.14 10.57 -1.57
C VAL A 39 -2.97 9.42 -1.00
N GLU A 40 -4.30 9.45 -1.20
CA GLU A 40 -5.19 8.43 -0.68
C GLU A 40 -4.86 7.04 -1.21
N VAL A 41 -4.73 6.09 -0.29
CA VAL A 41 -4.53 4.67 -0.60
C VAL A 41 -5.54 3.81 0.17
N GLY A 42 -5.91 2.67 -0.40
CA GLY A 42 -6.79 1.69 0.26
C GLY A 42 -6.07 0.71 1.17
N ALA A 43 -4.75 0.62 1.04
CA ALA A 43 -3.86 -0.19 1.87
C ALA A 43 -2.43 0.36 1.80
N GLY A 44 -1.62 0.07 2.81
CA GLY A 44 -0.20 0.45 2.85
C GLY A 44 0.59 -0.07 1.64
N THR A 45 0.26 -1.25 1.16
CA THR A 45 0.82 -1.87 -0.06
C THR A 45 0.73 -0.99 -1.31
N MET A 46 -0.31 -0.14 -1.39
CA MET A 46 -0.50 0.76 -2.53
C MET A 46 0.39 2.00 -2.46
N SER A 47 1.03 2.29 -1.32
CA SER A 47 2.00 3.39 -1.23
C SER A 47 3.15 3.19 -2.22
N PRO A 48 3.65 4.24 -2.87
CA PRO A 48 4.85 4.17 -3.71
C PRO A 48 6.05 3.56 -2.98
N ASP A 49 6.13 3.73 -1.66
CA ASP A 49 7.21 3.16 -0.83
C ASP A 49 7.15 1.64 -0.72
N THR A 50 6.01 1.02 -1.00
CA THR A 50 5.92 -0.42 -1.25
C THR A 50 5.89 -0.70 -2.75
N PHE A 51 4.84 -0.26 -3.44
CA PHE A 51 4.53 -0.68 -4.81
C PHE A 51 5.70 -0.50 -5.79
N LEU A 52 6.35 0.68 -5.77
CA LEU A 52 7.48 0.93 -6.67
C LEU A 52 8.78 0.29 -6.17
N ARG A 53 9.02 0.29 -4.85
CA ARG A 53 10.29 -0.19 -4.30
C ARG A 53 10.45 -1.70 -4.34
N VAL A 54 9.36 -2.48 -4.35
CA VAL A 54 9.46 -3.94 -4.53
C VAL A 54 9.87 -4.32 -5.95
N LEU A 55 9.65 -3.42 -6.92
CA LEU A 55 10.10 -3.62 -8.31
C LEU A 55 11.62 -3.41 -8.44
N GLY A 56 12.23 -4.20 -9.32
CA GLY A 56 13.68 -4.15 -9.55
C GLY A 56 14.50 -4.92 -8.51
N PRO A 57 15.82 -5.01 -8.72
CA PRO A 57 16.70 -5.86 -7.94
C PRO A 57 17.23 -5.22 -6.64
N GLU A 58 17.05 -3.89 -6.46
CA GLU A 58 17.65 -3.20 -5.33
C GLU A 58 17.06 -3.69 -4.00
N PRO A 59 17.90 -3.90 -2.96
CA PRO A 59 17.43 -4.26 -1.63
C PRO A 59 16.62 -3.12 -1.01
N VAL A 60 15.61 -3.47 -0.22
CA VAL A 60 14.75 -2.53 0.49
C VAL A 60 14.52 -3.00 1.92
N SER A 61 14.70 -2.10 2.86
CA SER A 61 14.33 -2.30 4.26
C SER A 61 13.68 -0.99 4.75
N ILE A 62 12.35 -0.96 4.80
CA ILE A 62 11.58 0.26 5.08
C ILE A 62 10.37 -0.06 5.96
N ALA A 63 10.06 0.84 6.87
CA ALA A 63 8.84 0.80 7.68
C ALA A 63 8.18 2.18 7.70
N TYR A 64 6.86 2.23 7.59
CA TYR A 64 6.10 3.48 7.63
C TYR A 64 4.66 3.24 8.07
N THR A 65 4.07 4.24 8.69
CA THR A 65 2.63 4.25 8.93
C THR A 65 1.92 4.75 7.70
N GLN A 66 0.78 4.12 7.37
CA GLN A 66 -0.03 4.55 6.24
C GLN A 66 -1.50 4.63 6.65
N PRO A 67 -2.09 5.83 6.68
CA PRO A 67 -3.54 5.96 6.73
C PRO A 67 -4.16 5.33 5.48
N SER A 68 -5.02 4.34 5.67
CA SER A 68 -5.67 3.60 4.59
C SER A 68 -7.16 3.90 4.59
N ARG A 69 -7.73 4.19 3.43
CA ARG A 69 -9.14 4.53 3.26
C ARG A 69 -9.90 3.40 2.59
N ARG A 70 -10.94 2.93 3.27
CA ARG A 70 -11.86 1.90 2.77
C ARG A 70 -13.30 2.42 2.81
N PRO A 71 -13.75 3.16 1.77
CA PRO A 71 -15.09 3.75 1.72
C PRO A 71 -16.22 2.73 1.97
N ALA A 72 -16.06 1.49 1.48
CA ALA A 72 -17.03 0.41 1.69
C ALA A 72 -17.20 0.01 3.16
N ASP A 73 -16.24 0.31 4.04
CA ASP A 73 -16.28 0.04 5.48
C ASP A 73 -16.86 1.20 6.31
N GLY A 74 -17.22 2.32 5.67
CA GLY A 74 -17.86 3.44 6.34
C GLY A 74 -19.18 3.03 7.03
N ARG A 75 -19.34 3.42 8.29
CA ARG A 75 -20.51 3.11 9.11
C ARG A 75 -20.88 4.27 10.03
N TYR A 76 -20.59 5.52 9.61
CA TYR A 76 -20.90 6.74 10.36
C TYR A 76 -20.32 6.79 11.78
N GLY A 77 -19.31 5.97 12.08
CA GLY A 77 -18.78 5.81 13.44
C GLY A 77 -19.67 4.96 14.36
N GLU A 78 -20.72 4.32 13.85
CA GLU A 78 -21.67 3.54 14.66
C GLU A 78 -21.21 2.07 14.86
N ASN A 79 -20.30 1.57 14.03
CA ASN A 79 -19.76 0.21 14.20
C ASN A 79 -18.44 0.26 14.99
N PRO A 80 -18.32 -0.48 16.11
CA PRO A 80 -17.16 -0.42 16.99
C PRO A 80 -15.86 -0.96 16.36
N ASN A 81 -15.97 -1.81 15.30
CA ASN A 81 -14.84 -2.58 14.75
C ASN A 81 -14.57 -2.32 13.27
N ARG A 82 -15.30 -1.39 12.63
CA ARG A 82 -15.11 -1.03 11.23
C ARG A 82 -14.88 0.47 11.09
N LEU A 83 -13.80 0.81 10.39
CA LEU A 83 -13.36 2.18 10.16
C LEU A 83 -13.29 2.44 8.66
N TYR A 84 -13.81 3.59 8.24
CA TYR A 84 -13.59 4.15 6.90
C TYR A 84 -12.09 4.41 6.66
N LYS A 85 -11.43 4.94 7.71
CA LYS A 85 -10.00 5.29 7.68
C LYS A 85 -9.29 4.71 8.89
N HIS A 86 -8.38 3.78 8.65
CA HIS A 86 -7.56 3.13 9.67
C HIS A 86 -6.07 3.33 9.39
N THR A 87 -5.22 3.03 10.34
CA THR A 87 -3.78 3.20 10.24
C THR A 87 -3.09 1.85 10.21
N GLN A 88 -2.28 1.60 9.17
CA GLN A 88 -1.43 0.43 9.07
C GLN A 88 0.02 0.80 9.35
N LEU A 89 0.77 -0.03 10.05
CA LEU A 89 2.22 0.00 9.98
C LEU A 89 2.66 -1.01 8.94
N GLN A 90 3.32 -0.51 7.92
CA GLN A 90 3.79 -1.27 6.78
C GLN A 90 5.29 -1.51 6.91
N VAL A 91 5.74 -2.74 6.77
CA VAL A 91 7.16 -3.10 6.75
C VAL A 91 7.46 -3.90 5.50
N ILE A 92 8.48 -3.49 4.75
CA ILE A 92 8.94 -4.16 3.54
C ILE A 92 10.41 -4.51 3.69
N LEU A 93 10.72 -5.79 3.51
CA LEU A 93 12.07 -6.33 3.52
C LEU A 93 12.33 -7.07 2.20
N LYS A 94 13.31 -6.60 1.42
CA LYS A 94 13.70 -7.19 0.14
C LYS A 94 15.23 -7.29 0.02
N PRO A 95 15.80 -8.48 -0.11
CA PRO A 95 15.13 -9.76 0.08
C PRO A 95 14.66 -9.95 1.53
N PRO A 96 13.63 -10.78 1.77
CA PRO A 96 13.24 -11.07 3.15
C PRO A 96 14.33 -11.91 3.83
N PRO A 97 14.67 -11.64 5.12
CA PRO A 97 15.55 -12.52 5.88
C PRO A 97 14.88 -13.89 6.11
N GLU A 98 15.68 -14.94 6.27
CA GLU A 98 15.16 -16.31 6.46
C GLU A 98 14.30 -16.45 7.73
N ASP A 99 14.60 -15.67 8.76
CA ASP A 99 13.93 -15.66 10.06
C ASP A 99 12.86 -14.58 10.21
N ILE A 100 12.38 -13.98 9.13
CA ILE A 100 11.43 -12.85 9.15
C ILE A 100 10.17 -13.12 10.01
N GLN A 101 9.67 -14.38 10.04
CA GLN A 101 8.54 -14.73 10.90
C GLN A 101 8.90 -14.67 12.38
N GLN A 102 10.11 -15.10 12.74
CA GLN A 102 10.60 -15.02 14.11
C GLN A 102 10.79 -13.55 14.52
N VAL A 103 11.37 -12.73 13.65
CA VAL A 103 11.54 -11.28 13.88
C VAL A 103 10.17 -10.60 14.05
N TYR A 104 9.18 -11.00 13.25
CA TYR A 104 7.81 -10.50 13.43
C TYR A 104 7.24 -10.86 14.82
N LEU A 105 7.39 -12.12 15.28
CA LEU A 105 6.95 -12.53 16.61
C LEU A 105 7.64 -11.74 17.72
N GLU A 106 8.95 -11.49 17.59
CA GLU A 106 9.70 -10.63 18.50
C GLU A 106 9.14 -9.19 18.54
N SER A 107 8.63 -8.70 17.42
CA SER A 107 7.98 -7.37 17.37
C SER A 107 6.70 -7.33 18.21
N LEU A 108 5.94 -8.44 18.25
CA LEU A 108 4.79 -8.56 19.12
C LEU A 108 5.17 -8.61 20.60
N GLU A 109 6.26 -9.30 20.94
CA GLU A 109 6.79 -9.29 22.32
C GLU A 109 7.28 -7.90 22.72
N ALA A 110 7.91 -7.17 21.81
CA ALA A 110 8.38 -5.80 22.05
C ALA A 110 7.25 -4.83 22.41
N ILE A 111 6.04 -5.08 21.97
CA ILE A 111 4.84 -4.28 22.34
C ILE A 111 4.08 -4.86 23.54
N GLY A 112 4.61 -5.92 24.17
CA GLY A 112 4.09 -6.47 25.42
C GLY A 112 3.11 -7.64 25.24
N ILE A 113 2.97 -8.22 24.05
CA ILE A 113 2.22 -9.45 23.83
C ILE A 113 3.10 -10.63 24.27
N ARG A 114 2.67 -11.34 25.30
CA ARG A 114 3.38 -12.51 25.82
C ARG A 114 2.94 -13.75 25.03
N LEU A 115 3.69 -14.10 23.99
CA LEU A 115 3.33 -15.14 23.01
C LEU A 115 2.89 -16.48 23.64
N ARG A 116 3.47 -16.84 24.80
CA ARG A 116 3.15 -18.09 25.51
C ARG A 116 1.79 -18.08 26.21
N GLU A 117 1.16 -16.91 26.36
CA GLU A 117 -0.13 -16.74 27.02
C GLU A 117 -1.29 -16.64 26.03
N HIS A 118 -0.99 -16.65 24.72
CA HIS A 118 -1.95 -16.41 23.64
C HIS A 118 -1.89 -17.49 22.56
N ASP A 119 -3.01 -17.69 21.88
CA ASP A 119 -3.09 -18.54 20.68
C ASP A 119 -2.74 -17.68 19.46
N ILE A 120 -1.53 -17.90 18.91
CA ILE A 120 -1.07 -17.21 17.69
C ILE A 120 -1.05 -18.20 16.55
N LYS A 121 -1.80 -17.89 15.48
CA LYS A 121 -1.90 -18.72 14.29
C LYS A 121 -1.55 -17.91 13.05
N PHE A 122 -0.77 -18.53 12.17
CA PHE A 122 -0.60 -18.10 10.79
C PHE A 122 -1.58 -18.93 9.95
N GLU A 123 -2.73 -18.35 9.61
CA GLU A 123 -3.73 -18.97 8.76
C GLU A 123 -3.47 -18.55 7.31
N GLU A 124 -3.41 -19.54 6.40
CA GLU A 124 -3.14 -19.27 5.00
C GLU A 124 -4.18 -18.29 4.42
N ASP A 125 -3.68 -17.20 3.88
CA ASP A 125 -4.46 -16.15 3.22
C ASP A 125 -3.62 -15.50 2.12
N ASN A 126 -3.72 -16.07 0.92
CA ASN A 126 -2.99 -15.57 -0.23
C ASN A 126 -3.54 -14.20 -0.63
N TRP A 127 -2.66 -13.21 -0.53
CA TRP A 127 -3.03 -11.85 -0.80
C TRP A 127 -3.04 -11.55 -2.30
N GLU A 128 -4.09 -10.87 -2.76
CA GLU A 128 -4.22 -10.44 -4.15
C GLU A 128 -4.69 -8.99 -4.23
N TRP A 129 -4.06 -8.24 -5.12
CA TRP A 129 -4.53 -6.94 -5.56
C TRP A 129 -4.64 -6.91 -7.08
N PRO A 130 -5.80 -7.33 -7.64
CA PRO A 130 -5.98 -7.48 -9.08
C PRO A 130 -5.74 -6.19 -9.87
N VAL A 131 -6.16 -5.03 -9.33
CA VAL A 131 -5.95 -3.71 -9.95
C VAL A 131 -4.45 -3.37 -10.03
N GLY A 132 -3.68 -3.76 -9.02
CA GLY A 132 -2.23 -3.56 -8.99
C GLY A 132 -1.44 -4.59 -9.81
N GLY A 133 -2.10 -5.62 -10.34
CA GLY A 133 -1.39 -6.76 -10.94
C GLY A 133 -0.41 -7.39 -9.96
N ALA A 134 -0.80 -7.50 -8.69
CA ALA A 134 0.04 -7.95 -7.60
C ALA A 134 -0.62 -9.13 -6.86
N TRP A 135 0.21 -10.07 -6.44
CA TRP A 135 -0.20 -11.17 -5.57
C TRP A 135 0.99 -11.71 -4.78
N GLY A 136 0.71 -12.41 -3.69
CA GLY A 136 1.72 -13.04 -2.87
C GLY A 136 1.17 -14.20 -2.05
N VAL A 137 2.06 -15.11 -1.70
CA VAL A 137 1.77 -16.17 -0.71
C VAL A 137 1.75 -15.51 0.67
N GLY A 138 0.68 -15.68 1.41
CA GLY A 138 0.49 -14.95 2.65
C GLY A 138 -0.31 -15.66 3.70
N TRP A 139 -0.33 -15.03 4.85
CA TRP A 139 -1.06 -15.47 6.04
C TRP A 139 -1.69 -14.27 6.73
N GLN A 140 -2.93 -14.42 7.16
CA GLN A 140 -3.46 -13.60 8.24
C GLN A 140 -2.91 -14.13 9.57
N VAL A 141 -2.36 -13.25 10.38
CA VAL A 141 -1.89 -13.61 11.72
C VAL A 141 -3.00 -13.35 12.72
N MET A 142 -3.49 -14.43 13.32
CA MET A 142 -4.56 -14.41 14.30
C MET A 142 -3.96 -14.41 15.71
N LEU A 143 -4.45 -13.54 16.57
CA LEU A 143 -4.15 -13.48 17.99
C LEU A 143 -5.45 -13.71 18.76
N ASP A 144 -5.57 -14.87 19.44
CA ASP A 144 -6.79 -15.31 20.13
C ASP A 144 -8.04 -15.20 19.25
N GLY A 145 -7.90 -15.50 17.94
CA GLY A 145 -9.00 -15.41 16.96
C GLY A 145 -9.24 -14.03 16.36
N LEU A 146 -8.46 -13.01 16.73
CA LEU A 146 -8.49 -11.68 16.12
C LEU A 146 -7.36 -11.54 15.09
N GLU A 147 -7.69 -11.27 13.83
CA GLU A 147 -6.70 -10.92 12.82
C GLU A 147 -6.03 -9.58 13.17
N ILE A 148 -4.71 -9.62 13.40
CA ILE A 148 -3.91 -8.44 13.78
C ILE A 148 -2.93 -7.99 12.71
N THR A 149 -2.55 -8.88 11.79
CA THR A 149 -1.50 -8.61 10.80
C THR A 149 -1.73 -9.44 9.55
N GLN A 150 -1.50 -8.85 8.38
CA GLN A 150 -1.30 -9.57 7.13
C GLN A 150 0.20 -9.71 6.89
N PHE A 151 0.66 -10.94 6.67
CA PHE A 151 2.03 -11.27 6.37
C PHE A 151 2.12 -11.88 4.96
N THR A 152 2.91 -11.31 4.06
CA THR A 152 2.90 -11.69 2.65
C THR A 152 4.31 -11.76 2.07
N TYR A 153 4.60 -12.82 1.31
CA TYR A 153 5.74 -12.87 0.40
C TYR A 153 5.26 -12.53 -1.01
N PHE A 154 5.57 -11.34 -1.48
CA PHE A 154 5.20 -10.90 -2.82
C PHE A 154 5.89 -11.72 -3.89
N GLN A 155 5.08 -12.27 -4.81
CA GLN A 155 5.54 -13.02 -5.98
C GLN A 155 5.49 -12.14 -7.23
N GLN A 156 4.46 -11.30 -7.34
CA GLN A 156 4.25 -10.45 -8.50
C GLN A 156 3.77 -9.06 -8.07
N CYS A 157 4.20 -8.02 -8.77
CA CYS A 157 3.75 -6.66 -8.60
C CYS A 157 3.79 -5.91 -9.93
N GLY A 158 2.73 -5.13 -10.21
CA GLY A 158 2.63 -4.42 -11.50
C GLY A 158 2.60 -5.36 -12.72
N GLY A 159 2.12 -6.61 -12.55
CA GLY A 159 2.11 -7.63 -13.60
C GLY A 159 3.50 -8.16 -13.95
N MET A 160 4.50 -7.97 -13.09
CA MET A 160 5.87 -8.47 -13.25
C MET A 160 6.23 -9.37 -12.07
N ASP A 161 6.84 -10.51 -12.36
CA ASP A 161 7.39 -11.40 -11.33
C ASP A 161 8.55 -10.70 -10.61
N LEU A 162 8.65 -10.90 -9.31
CA LEU A 162 9.65 -10.25 -8.48
C LEU A 162 10.87 -11.16 -8.28
N ASP A 163 12.06 -10.61 -8.53
CA ASP A 163 13.33 -11.22 -8.23
C ASP A 163 14.33 -10.15 -7.78
N PRO A 164 14.77 -10.17 -6.50
CA PRO A 164 14.28 -11.04 -5.41
C PRO A 164 12.84 -10.70 -4.99
N ILE A 165 12.15 -11.70 -4.41
CA ILE A 165 10.86 -11.47 -3.75
C ILE A 165 11.02 -10.59 -2.52
N SER A 166 9.93 -10.01 -2.03
CA SER A 166 9.90 -9.21 -0.80
C SER A 166 8.95 -9.79 0.23
N GLY A 167 9.31 -9.67 1.51
CA GLY A 167 8.41 -9.90 2.62
C GLY A 167 7.72 -8.60 3.02
N GLU A 168 6.40 -8.64 3.17
CA GLU A 168 5.58 -7.56 3.68
C GLU A 168 4.93 -7.96 4.99
N ILE A 169 4.96 -7.04 5.97
CA ILE A 169 4.25 -7.18 7.23
C ILE A 169 3.37 -5.95 7.39
N THR A 170 2.05 -6.16 7.41
CA THR A 170 1.06 -5.10 7.54
C THR A 170 0.32 -5.23 8.86
N TYR A 171 0.70 -4.43 9.85
CA TYR A 171 0.07 -4.43 11.18
C TYR A 171 -1.23 -3.62 11.16
N GLY A 172 -2.29 -4.20 11.70
CA GLY A 172 -3.54 -3.50 12.00
C GLY A 172 -3.46 -2.83 13.38
N LEU A 173 -2.96 -1.59 13.42
CA LEU A 173 -2.60 -0.93 14.68
C LEU A 173 -3.78 -0.75 15.64
N GLU A 174 -4.97 -0.41 15.12
CA GLU A 174 -6.17 -0.23 15.93
C GLU A 174 -6.61 -1.53 16.61
N ARG A 175 -6.55 -2.66 15.88
CA ARG A 175 -6.89 -3.98 16.40
C ARG A 175 -5.91 -4.43 17.48
N ILE A 176 -4.61 -4.24 17.24
CA ILE A 176 -3.58 -4.56 18.23
C ILE A 176 -3.76 -3.70 19.49
N ALA A 177 -4.02 -2.39 19.33
CA ALA A 177 -4.25 -1.50 20.46
C ALA A 177 -5.49 -1.88 21.27
N ALA A 178 -6.60 -2.21 20.59
CA ALA A 178 -7.82 -2.67 21.25
C ALA A 178 -7.58 -3.98 22.03
N PHE A 179 -6.85 -4.92 21.44
CA PHE A 179 -6.46 -6.17 22.11
C PHE A 179 -5.60 -5.91 23.36
N LEU A 180 -4.56 -5.08 23.25
CA LEU A 180 -3.67 -4.78 24.38
C LEU A 180 -4.38 -4.05 25.52
N GLN A 181 -5.36 -3.21 25.19
CA GLN A 181 -6.12 -2.41 26.14
C GLN A 181 -7.38 -3.08 26.65
N ASP A 182 -7.71 -4.29 26.11
CA ASP A 182 -8.91 -5.07 26.48
C ASP A 182 -10.20 -4.25 26.34
N VAL A 183 -10.38 -3.62 25.16
CA VAL A 183 -11.58 -2.81 24.83
C VAL A 183 -12.34 -3.41 23.65
N ASP A 184 -13.67 -3.35 23.70
CA ASP A 184 -14.58 -3.90 22.69
C ASP A 184 -14.77 -2.97 21.49
N SER A 185 -14.53 -1.68 21.66
CA SER A 185 -14.67 -0.67 20.62
C SER A 185 -13.34 -0.02 20.29
N LEU A 186 -13.01 0.11 19.01
CA LEU A 186 -11.84 0.84 18.54
C LEU A 186 -11.88 2.33 18.98
N TYR A 187 -13.07 2.89 19.18
CA TYR A 187 -13.22 4.27 19.65
C TYR A 187 -12.86 4.46 21.12
N ASP A 188 -12.85 3.38 21.92
CA ASP A 188 -12.46 3.40 23.33
C ASP A 188 -10.96 3.23 23.54
N VAL A 189 -10.22 2.88 22.48
CA VAL A 189 -8.75 2.79 22.53
C VAL A 189 -8.16 4.11 23.01
N VAL A 190 -7.38 4.06 24.08
CA VAL A 190 -6.64 5.22 24.58
C VAL A 190 -5.53 5.55 23.59
N TRP A 191 -5.65 6.71 22.95
CA TRP A 191 -4.65 7.21 22.01
C TRP A 191 -3.41 7.73 22.73
N ALA A 192 -3.62 8.54 23.74
CA ALA A 192 -2.57 9.15 24.55
C ALA A 192 -3.06 9.44 25.96
N ARG A 193 -2.11 9.65 26.89
CA ARG A 193 -2.39 10.15 28.25
C ARG A 193 -1.60 11.43 28.49
N ASP A 194 -2.25 12.42 29.05
CA ASP A 194 -1.57 13.62 29.53
C ASP A 194 -0.58 13.22 30.66
N PRO A 195 0.70 13.52 30.51
CA PRO A 195 1.72 13.06 31.48
C PRO A 195 1.61 13.70 32.85
N LYS A 196 0.90 14.85 32.99
CA LYS A 196 0.75 15.58 34.25
C LYS A 196 -0.51 15.19 34.99
N THR A 197 -1.63 15.04 34.26
CA THR A 197 -2.96 14.82 34.85
C THR A 197 -3.41 13.36 34.76
N GLY A 198 -2.77 12.53 33.91
CA GLY A 198 -3.20 11.17 33.61
C GLY A 198 -4.46 11.11 32.74
N LYS A 199 -5.02 12.26 32.32
CA LYS A 199 -6.24 12.30 31.51
C LYS A 199 -5.99 11.58 30.18
N ALA A 200 -6.85 10.60 29.88
CA ALA A 200 -6.84 9.89 28.61
C ALA A 200 -7.50 10.71 27.51
N VAL A 201 -6.94 10.60 26.29
CA VAL A 201 -7.55 10.99 25.02
C VAL A 201 -7.79 9.71 24.27
N THR A 202 -9.01 9.46 23.81
CA THR A 202 -9.38 8.22 23.11
C THR A 202 -9.25 8.34 21.59
N TYR A 203 -9.28 7.19 20.91
CA TYR A 203 -9.39 7.15 19.45
C TYR A 203 -10.67 7.85 18.97
N GLY A 204 -11.78 7.67 19.71
CA GLY A 204 -13.04 8.34 19.45
C GLY A 204 -12.94 9.86 19.53
N ASP A 205 -12.24 10.39 20.55
CA ASP A 205 -12.03 11.85 20.68
C ASP A 205 -11.33 12.45 19.44
N ILE A 206 -10.50 11.65 18.75
CA ILE A 206 -9.69 12.11 17.61
C ILE A 206 -10.37 11.80 16.28
N ARG A 207 -11.04 10.64 16.13
CA ARG A 207 -11.41 10.07 14.83
C ARG A 207 -12.90 9.83 14.61
N LEU A 208 -13.72 9.82 15.64
CA LEU A 208 -15.16 9.53 15.48
C LEU A 208 -15.86 10.55 14.56
N GLN A 209 -15.51 11.82 14.69
CA GLN A 209 -16.06 12.87 13.84
C GLN A 209 -15.57 12.74 12.38
N ASP A 210 -14.32 12.32 12.16
CA ASP A 210 -13.79 12.03 10.81
C ASP A 210 -14.60 10.90 10.16
N GLU A 211 -14.88 9.81 10.90
CA GLU A 211 -15.65 8.65 10.42
C GLU A 211 -17.06 9.02 10.02
N LEU A 212 -17.74 9.83 10.83
CA LEU A 212 -19.06 10.37 10.52
C LEU A 212 -19.03 11.20 9.23
N GLN A 213 -18.13 12.17 9.14
CA GLN A 213 -18.07 13.11 8.01
C GLN A 213 -17.66 12.44 6.71
N LEU A 214 -16.71 11.51 6.74
CA LEU A 214 -16.31 10.73 5.57
C LEU A 214 -17.45 9.83 5.07
N SER A 215 -18.22 9.22 5.98
CA SER A 215 -19.38 8.43 5.62
C SER A 215 -20.49 9.29 5.01
N VAL A 216 -20.81 10.44 5.62
CA VAL A 216 -21.79 11.41 5.07
C VAL A 216 -21.35 11.88 3.68
N TYR A 217 -20.08 12.27 3.51
CA TYR A 217 -19.58 12.65 2.21
C TYR A 217 -19.77 11.54 1.18
N ASN A 218 -19.31 10.33 1.50
CA ASN A 218 -19.32 9.22 0.55
C ASN A 218 -20.75 8.77 0.20
N PHE A 219 -21.62 8.59 1.22
CA PHE A 219 -22.92 7.95 1.01
C PHE A 219 -24.05 8.93 0.71
N GLU A 220 -23.90 10.22 1.05
CA GLU A 220 -24.97 11.20 0.94
C GLU A 220 -24.61 12.39 0.06
N ALA A 221 -23.47 13.05 0.31
CA ALA A 221 -23.17 14.36 -0.25
C ALA A 221 -22.36 14.33 -1.57
N ALA A 222 -21.58 13.28 -1.82
CA ALA A 222 -20.74 13.22 -3.01
C ALA A 222 -21.56 13.25 -4.32
N ASP A 223 -21.18 14.15 -5.23
CA ASP A 223 -21.78 14.29 -6.55
C ASP A 223 -21.26 13.19 -7.48
N VAL A 224 -22.04 12.15 -7.70
CA VAL A 224 -21.67 10.99 -8.52
C VAL A 224 -21.22 11.37 -9.94
N PRO A 225 -21.93 12.22 -10.71
CA PRO A 225 -21.47 12.72 -12.00
C PRO A 225 -20.05 13.31 -11.96
N LYS A 226 -19.73 14.14 -10.94
CA LYS A 226 -18.41 14.73 -10.78
C LYS A 226 -17.34 13.72 -10.41
N LEU A 227 -17.66 12.72 -9.58
CA LEU A 227 -16.71 11.63 -9.30
C LEU A 227 -16.32 10.89 -10.59
N TRP A 228 -17.29 10.62 -11.48
CA TRP A 228 -17.04 10.03 -12.79
C TRP A 228 -16.22 10.94 -13.70
N GLU A 229 -16.48 12.24 -13.68
CA GLU A 229 -15.71 13.22 -14.47
C GLU A 229 -14.26 13.27 -14.01
N HIS A 230 -14.01 13.36 -12.70
CA HIS A 230 -12.66 13.33 -12.13
C HIS A 230 -11.92 12.03 -12.50
N LEU A 231 -12.60 10.87 -12.39
CA LEU A 231 -12.02 9.58 -12.78
C LEU A 231 -11.55 9.59 -14.24
N ARG A 232 -12.39 10.07 -15.17
CA ARG A 232 -12.04 10.14 -16.59
C ARG A 232 -10.88 11.11 -16.87
N LEU A 233 -10.83 12.24 -16.17
CA LEU A 233 -9.75 13.21 -16.33
C LEU A 233 -8.40 12.61 -15.87
N TYR A 234 -8.35 11.97 -14.72
CA TYR A 234 -7.13 11.33 -14.23
C TYR A 234 -6.71 10.12 -15.09
N GLU A 235 -7.68 9.32 -15.57
CA GLU A 235 -7.40 8.24 -16.53
C GLU A 235 -6.77 8.80 -17.80
N ALA A 236 -7.36 9.85 -18.39
CA ALA A 236 -6.88 10.45 -19.63
C ALA A 236 -5.47 11.04 -19.48
N GLU A 237 -5.19 11.74 -18.38
CA GLU A 237 -3.87 12.32 -18.11
C GLU A 237 -2.81 11.22 -17.92
N CYS A 238 -3.10 10.19 -17.12
CA CYS A 238 -2.21 9.07 -16.93
C CYS A 238 -1.91 8.34 -18.24
N GLN A 239 -2.96 8.07 -19.04
CA GLN A 239 -2.79 7.41 -20.33
C GLN A 239 -1.95 8.24 -21.29
N ALA A 240 -2.12 9.56 -21.34
CA ALA A 240 -1.32 10.44 -22.19
C ALA A 240 0.17 10.39 -21.81
N LEU A 241 0.49 10.36 -20.50
CA LEU A 241 1.87 10.17 -20.03
C LEU A 241 2.44 8.82 -20.48
N LEU A 242 1.69 7.74 -20.32
CA LEU A 242 2.12 6.41 -20.71
C LEU A 242 2.26 6.27 -22.23
N ASP A 243 1.38 6.88 -23.01
CA ASP A 243 1.46 6.89 -24.47
C ASP A 243 2.70 7.63 -24.95
N ALA A 244 3.02 8.77 -24.33
CA ALA A 244 4.26 9.52 -24.60
C ALA A 244 5.50 8.69 -24.23
N PHE A 245 5.48 7.97 -23.10
CA PHE A 245 6.54 7.04 -22.73
C PHE A 245 6.73 5.96 -23.79
N HIS A 246 5.64 5.27 -24.18
CA HIS A 246 5.70 4.21 -25.17
C HIS A 246 6.13 4.69 -26.56
N ALA A 247 5.70 5.88 -26.98
CA ALA A 247 6.11 6.46 -28.26
C ALA A 247 7.63 6.65 -28.32
N ASN A 248 8.22 7.21 -27.26
CA ASN A 248 9.66 7.44 -27.19
C ASN A 248 10.48 6.14 -27.19
N PHE A 249 9.94 5.02 -26.68
CA PHE A 249 10.65 3.73 -26.64
C PHE A 249 10.33 2.79 -27.81
N LYS A 250 9.15 2.90 -28.44
CA LYS A 250 8.81 2.08 -29.61
C LYS A 250 9.60 2.48 -30.87
N MET A 251 9.99 3.71 -31.00
CA MET A 251 10.75 4.18 -32.18
C MET A 251 12.07 3.45 -32.35
N GLU A 252 12.74 3.05 -31.28
CA GLU A 252 14.03 2.34 -31.38
C GLU A 252 13.90 0.86 -31.74
N LYS A 253 12.88 0.14 -31.29
CA LYS A 253 12.69 -1.26 -31.73
C LYS A 253 12.53 -1.40 -33.25
N ASN A 254 12.03 -0.37 -33.91
CA ASN A 254 11.90 -0.36 -35.35
C ASN A 254 13.22 0.04 -36.04
N GLN A 255 14.04 0.91 -35.44
CA GLN A 255 15.33 1.28 -35.98
C GLN A 255 16.35 0.12 -35.92
N GLU A 256 16.44 -0.59 -34.78
CA GLU A 256 17.32 -1.78 -34.65
C GLU A 256 16.94 -2.93 -35.60
N ARG A 257 15.65 -3.07 -35.97
CA ARG A 257 15.23 -4.05 -36.97
C ARG A 257 15.61 -3.63 -38.39
N HIS A 258 15.65 -2.33 -38.70
CA HIS A 258 16.07 -1.84 -40.02
C HIS A 258 17.58 -1.84 -40.18
N GLU A 259 18.36 -1.55 -39.13
CA GLU A 259 19.84 -1.59 -39.19
C GLU A 259 20.39 -3.02 -39.42
N LYS A 260 19.69 -4.05 -38.94
CA LYS A 260 20.05 -5.46 -39.20
C LYS A 260 19.66 -5.98 -40.58
N SER A 261 18.94 -5.20 -41.38
CA SER A 261 18.39 -5.68 -42.64
C SER A 261 18.93 -4.99 -43.92
N HIS A 262 19.68 -3.89 -43.84
CA HIS A 262 20.30 -3.30 -45.02
C HIS A 262 21.44 -2.32 -44.68
N ASP A 263 22.62 -2.61 -45.21
CA ASP A 263 23.69 -1.65 -45.47
C ASP A 263 23.19 -0.51 -46.36
N ARG A 264 23.48 0.74 -45.94
CA ARG A 264 23.26 1.99 -46.60
C ARG A 264 21.90 2.69 -46.34
N VAL A 265 21.84 3.50 -45.28
CA VAL A 265 21.10 4.75 -45.27
C VAL A 265 21.91 5.83 -44.56
N LEU A 266 21.95 6.99 -45.19
CA LEU A 266 22.69 8.19 -44.81
C LEU A 266 22.35 8.62 -43.36
N HIS A 267 23.40 8.81 -42.54
CA HIS A 267 23.32 9.46 -41.24
C HIS A 267 22.87 10.93 -41.43
N ASP A 268 21.64 11.23 -41.12
CA ASP A 268 21.28 12.53 -40.61
C ASP A 268 21.39 12.50 -39.10
N GLY A 269 22.13 13.39 -38.48
CA GLY A 269 22.62 13.35 -37.11
C GLY A 269 21.55 13.49 -36.00
N THR A 270 20.40 12.80 -36.07
CA THR A 270 19.26 12.95 -35.16
C THR A 270 18.94 11.75 -34.27
N THR A 271 19.79 10.68 -34.27
CA THR A 271 19.63 9.61 -33.30
C THR A 271 20.13 10.09 -31.93
N PRO A 272 19.28 10.18 -30.89
CA PRO A 272 19.72 10.56 -29.55
C PRO A 272 20.81 9.60 -29.08
N ARG A 273 21.91 10.12 -28.55
CA ARG A 273 22.95 9.28 -27.93
C ARG A 273 22.34 8.45 -26.81
N SER A 274 22.88 7.29 -26.55
CA SER A 274 22.41 6.39 -25.47
C SER A 274 22.33 7.10 -24.11
N GLU A 275 23.19 8.07 -23.86
CA GLU A 275 23.21 8.94 -22.68
C GLU A 275 22.00 9.88 -22.63
N ASP A 276 21.62 10.47 -23.76
CA ASP A 276 20.44 11.35 -23.85
C ASP A 276 19.15 10.58 -23.60
N ARG A 277 19.11 9.33 -24.05
CA ARG A 277 18.00 8.40 -23.82
C ARG A 277 17.85 8.01 -22.36
N GLN A 278 18.95 7.63 -21.69
CA GLN A 278 18.92 7.33 -20.27
C GLN A 278 18.53 8.54 -19.44
N ALA A 279 19.00 9.73 -19.83
CA ALA A 279 18.60 10.99 -19.20
C ALA A 279 17.09 11.25 -19.36
N ALA A 280 16.55 11.05 -20.57
CA ALA A 280 15.12 11.20 -20.84
C ALA A 280 14.29 10.18 -20.05
N LEU A 281 14.75 8.93 -19.96
CA LEU A 281 14.11 7.87 -19.19
C LEU A 281 14.02 8.22 -17.71
N LYS A 282 15.12 8.71 -17.10
CA LYS A 282 15.16 9.14 -15.70
C LYS A 282 14.23 10.32 -15.41
N ARG A 283 13.92 11.14 -16.42
CA ARG A 283 13.04 12.32 -16.30
C ARG A 283 11.56 11.99 -16.51
N PHE A 284 11.21 10.79 -16.94
CA PHE A 284 9.81 10.41 -17.04
C PHE A 284 9.15 10.43 -15.64
N PRO A 285 8.00 11.12 -15.46
CA PRO A 285 7.40 11.35 -14.16
C PRO A 285 6.60 10.13 -13.67
N VAL A 286 7.31 9.01 -13.42
CA VAL A 286 6.69 7.75 -12.97
C VAL A 286 5.85 7.96 -11.71
N LEU A 287 6.37 8.72 -10.74
CA LEU A 287 5.65 8.96 -9.50
C LEU A 287 4.34 9.73 -9.74
N GLY A 288 4.37 10.79 -10.56
CA GLY A 288 3.16 11.53 -10.93
C GLY A 288 2.14 10.66 -11.66
N ALA A 289 2.58 9.80 -12.59
CA ALA A 289 1.70 8.85 -13.26
C ALA A 289 1.10 7.82 -12.28
N TYR A 290 1.88 7.38 -11.29
CA TYR A 290 1.37 6.48 -10.25
C TYR A 290 0.35 7.16 -9.33
N GLU A 291 0.56 8.42 -8.95
CA GLU A 291 -0.43 9.20 -8.18
C GLU A 291 -1.77 9.32 -8.90
N LEU A 292 -1.75 9.49 -10.23
CA LEU A 292 -2.99 9.49 -11.02
C LEU A 292 -3.69 8.12 -10.93
N CYS A 293 -2.95 7.01 -10.94
CA CYS A 293 -3.52 5.68 -10.71
C CYS A 293 -4.14 5.55 -9.31
N LEU A 294 -3.48 6.06 -8.27
CA LEU A 294 -4.00 6.06 -6.90
C LEU A 294 -5.28 6.87 -6.77
N LYS A 295 -5.34 8.05 -7.38
CA LYS A 295 -6.54 8.89 -7.45
C LYS A 295 -7.69 8.18 -8.16
N CYS A 296 -7.40 7.51 -9.29
CA CYS A 296 -8.40 6.68 -9.98
C CYS A 296 -8.91 5.54 -9.10
N SER A 297 -8.01 4.85 -8.39
CA SER A 297 -8.36 3.76 -7.46
C SER A 297 -9.23 4.28 -6.31
N HIS A 298 -8.92 5.44 -5.75
CA HIS A 298 -9.72 6.05 -4.69
C HIS A 298 -11.12 6.44 -5.18
N LEU A 299 -11.24 7.10 -6.34
CA LEU A 299 -12.51 7.46 -6.94
C LEU A 299 -13.36 6.23 -7.28
N PHE A 300 -12.72 5.17 -7.79
CA PHE A 300 -13.38 3.89 -8.00
C PHE A 300 -13.97 3.34 -6.70
N ASN A 301 -13.21 3.34 -5.59
CA ASN A 301 -13.67 2.88 -4.29
C ASN A 301 -14.85 3.73 -3.74
N LEU A 302 -14.85 5.05 -3.98
CA LEU A 302 -15.97 5.92 -3.63
C LEU A 302 -17.23 5.56 -4.42
N LEU A 303 -17.12 5.41 -5.74
CA LEU A 303 -18.22 5.05 -6.63
C LEU A 303 -18.78 3.66 -6.31
N ASP A 304 -17.90 2.70 -6.05
CA ASP A 304 -18.28 1.33 -5.71
C ASP A 304 -19.01 1.26 -4.37
N ALA A 305 -18.46 1.89 -3.33
CA ALA A 305 -19.08 1.96 -2.00
C ALA A 305 -20.45 2.67 -2.02
N ARG A 306 -20.61 3.68 -2.87
CA ARG A 306 -21.86 4.39 -3.08
C ARG A 306 -22.91 3.55 -3.85
N GLY A 307 -22.54 2.42 -4.45
CA GLY A 307 -23.40 1.68 -5.35
C GLY A 307 -23.66 2.40 -6.67
N ALA A 308 -22.78 3.32 -7.07
CA ALA A 308 -22.91 4.16 -8.27
C ALA A 308 -22.19 3.58 -9.48
N ILE A 309 -21.79 2.31 -9.42
CA ILE A 309 -21.13 1.57 -10.48
C ILE A 309 -21.80 0.22 -10.67
N SER A 310 -22.15 -0.11 -11.90
CA SER A 310 -22.74 -1.41 -12.23
C SER A 310 -21.66 -2.51 -12.21
N VAL A 311 -22.07 -3.78 -12.10
CA VAL A 311 -21.14 -4.91 -12.10
C VAL A 311 -20.27 -4.92 -13.37
N THR A 312 -20.86 -4.65 -14.53
CA THR A 312 -20.14 -4.62 -15.81
C THR A 312 -19.16 -3.45 -15.87
N GLU A 313 -19.57 -2.25 -15.45
CA GLU A 313 -18.71 -1.08 -15.38
C GLU A 313 -17.57 -1.26 -14.38
N ARG A 314 -17.83 -1.90 -13.23
CA ARG A 314 -16.84 -2.22 -12.23
C ARG A 314 -15.65 -2.98 -12.83
N VAL A 315 -15.93 -4.07 -13.55
CA VAL A 315 -14.88 -4.86 -14.22
C VAL A 315 -14.13 -4.02 -15.25
N ALA A 316 -14.84 -3.22 -16.04
CA ALA A 316 -14.21 -2.37 -17.05
C ALA A 316 -13.31 -1.28 -16.45
N VAL A 317 -13.75 -0.61 -15.37
CA VAL A 317 -12.94 0.40 -14.66
C VAL A 317 -11.70 -0.24 -14.04
N MET A 318 -11.87 -1.37 -13.34
CA MET A 318 -10.74 -2.10 -12.74
C MET A 318 -9.69 -2.49 -13.80
N ALA A 319 -10.13 -2.95 -14.97
CA ALA A 319 -9.22 -3.31 -16.06
C ALA A 319 -8.45 -2.09 -16.60
N ARG A 320 -9.10 -0.92 -16.74
CA ARG A 320 -8.43 0.31 -17.18
C ARG A 320 -7.39 0.78 -16.16
N ILE A 321 -7.75 0.82 -14.87
CA ILE A 321 -6.82 1.20 -13.80
C ILE A 321 -5.64 0.22 -13.77
N ARG A 322 -5.90 -1.08 -13.86
CA ARG A 322 -4.84 -2.10 -13.92
C ARG A 322 -3.87 -1.87 -15.07
N ASN A 323 -4.39 -1.56 -16.27
CA ASN A 323 -3.54 -1.31 -17.43
C ASN A 323 -2.60 -0.11 -17.20
N MET A 324 -3.10 0.96 -16.57
CA MET A 324 -2.29 2.11 -16.20
C MET A 324 -1.23 1.74 -15.14
N VAL A 325 -1.62 1.06 -14.06
CA VAL A 325 -0.71 0.62 -13.00
C VAL A 325 0.41 -0.27 -13.54
N VAL A 326 0.08 -1.22 -14.42
CA VAL A 326 1.07 -2.08 -15.09
C VAL A 326 1.97 -1.26 -16.01
N GLY A 327 1.42 -0.29 -16.73
CA GLY A 327 2.21 0.64 -17.57
C GLY A 327 3.22 1.44 -16.74
N VAL A 328 2.78 1.98 -15.60
CA VAL A 328 3.65 2.70 -14.65
C VAL A 328 4.74 1.80 -14.08
N ALA A 329 4.39 0.57 -13.67
CA ALA A 329 5.35 -0.39 -13.14
C ALA A 329 6.44 -0.72 -14.17
N ARG A 330 6.07 -0.93 -15.43
CA ARG A 330 7.03 -1.14 -16.53
C ARG A 330 7.92 0.05 -16.78
N ALA A 331 7.36 1.28 -16.75
CA ALA A 331 8.13 2.49 -16.88
C ALA A 331 9.15 2.65 -15.74
N TYR A 332 8.75 2.35 -14.50
CA TYR A 332 9.66 2.36 -13.34
C TYR A 332 10.77 1.31 -13.49
N ALA A 333 10.42 0.08 -13.84
CA ALA A 333 11.41 -0.98 -14.05
C ALA A 333 12.41 -0.59 -15.15
N ALA A 334 11.96 0.02 -16.24
CA ALA A 334 12.84 0.52 -17.29
C ALA A 334 13.79 1.62 -16.79
N GLN A 335 13.35 2.49 -15.89
CA GLN A 335 14.23 3.50 -15.27
C GLN A 335 15.32 2.88 -14.39
N LYS A 336 15.02 1.74 -13.75
CA LYS A 336 15.94 1.06 -12.82
C LYS A 336 16.90 0.12 -13.51
N LEU A 337 16.42 -0.66 -14.46
CA LEU A 337 17.16 -1.74 -15.10
C LEU A 337 17.80 -1.32 -16.44
N GLY A 338 17.43 -0.14 -16.96
CA GLY A 338 17.70 0.20 -18.35
C GLY A 338 16.78 -0.58 -19.30
N THR A 339 16.80 -0.20 -20.58
CA THR A 339 15.87 -0.75 -21.58
C THR A 339 16.20 -2.16 -22.05
N ASP A 340 17.36 -2.71 -21.68
CA ASP A 340 17.87 -3.98 -22.18
C ASP A 340 17.49 -5.21 -21.31
N SER A 341 16.89 -4.99 -20.15
CA SER A 341 16.42 -6.09 -19.32
C SER A 341 15.04 -6.59 -19.77
N LYS A 342 15.01 -7.82 -20.31
CA LYS A 342 13.74 -8.55 -20.45
C LYS A 342 13.14 -8.75 -19.06
N PRO A 343 11.84 -8.49 -18.86
CA PRO A 343 11.18 -8.93 -17.65
C PRO A 343 11.35 -10.45 -17.54
N ALA A 344 11.81 -10.93 -16.38
CA ALA A 344 11.82 -12.34 -16.06
C ALA A 344 10.35 -12.81 -16.19
N GLY A 345 10.10 -13.84 -17.02
CA GLY A 345 8.78 -14.45 -17.12
C GLY A 345 7.96 -14.18 -18.39
N ALA A 346 8.55 -13.68 -19.47
CA ALA A 346 7.89 -13.68 -20.79
C ALA A 346 8.30 -14.95 -21.57
N ALA A 347 7.72 -16.09 -21.19
CA ALA A 347 7.70 -17.32 -21.97
C ALA A 347 6.26 -17.69 -22.32
#